data_87bc8fb2ebac64dee1e9349fb9b8f536
#
_entry.id   87bc8fb2ebac64dee1e9349fb9b8f536
#
_cell.length_a   1.000
_cell.length_b   1.000
_cell.length_c   1.000
_cell.angle_alpha   90.00
_cell.angle_beta   90.00
_cell.angle_gamma   90.00
#
_symmetry.space_group_name_H-M   'P 1'
#
loop_
_entity.id
_entity.type
_entity.pdbx_description
1 polymer ?
#
loop_
_entity_poly.entity_id
_entity_poly.type
_entity_poly.pdbx_seq_one_letter_code
_entity_poly.pdbx_strand_id
1 'polypeptide(L)'
;MATSRIYSRTAGEIIEEALRDAKIIPAEQPVQAVDYENGLDSLNNVSKFWQTKGIHLWLQERAVLPLVTGQKVYELGPDGDPCGYEDGFYSTELDAAAVATDTTLTVDSTTGMVEAPDILTSSAVTSTQDWTSVNSGVLTVSSGIVITNSGANDGGADYSLDATVGVTYRVRFTYTKGTSAGCVFSVLNSSTVEDTVTLTASASGELTITAPVDTITFRARNTSSTSGETSTVAALNYVDEDSGSRIGIELDGGTMFWSYVLDVDSATSVEMSSAITGAAAIGNQVYSFVNQIDRPLKLFNATYASSITASEIPIDKWSRQEYTQQPDKTSQGTVVNWYYDPTLGDGKLYVWQTASDVTNVLRFDVRKALSVYSATSDELDFPDEYLMALKWSIAADLGPSYGVKDNRQIVLETKAAQALESALDNDNDLGSIYLAPNWSGG
;
A
#
# COMPACT_ATOMS: atom_id res chain seq x y z
N MET A 1 -0.14 -2.59 -33.83
CA MET A 1 -1.37 -1.82 -33.44
C MET A 1 -1.00 -1.01 -32.23
N ALA A 2 -1.25 0.30 -32.22
CA ALA A 2 -1.07 1.10 -31.03
C ALA A 2 -2.13 0.66 -30.00
N THR A 3 -1.73 0.07 -28.91
CA THR A 3 -2.62 -0.55 -27.93
C THR A 3 -2.87 0.30 -26.69
N SER A 4 -2.21 1.45 -26.54
CA SER A 4 -2.47 2.40 -25.45
C SER A 4 -3.00 3.71 -26.02
N ARG A 5 -4.09 4.21 -25.44
CA ARG A 5 -4.64 5.53 -25.71
C ARG A 5 -4.16 6.58 -24.69
N ILE A 6 -3.32 6.17 -23.76
CA ILE A 6 -2.79 7.02 -22.70
C ILE A 6 -1.36 7.40 -23.10
N TYR A 7 -1.11 8.70 -23.19
CA TYR A 7 0.21 9.27 -23.43
C TYR A 7 0.88 9.54 -22.07
N SER A 8 1.50 8.52 -21.48
CA SER A 8 2.21 8.70 -20.22
C SER A 8 3.56 9.37 -20.47
N ARG A 9 3.93 10.26 -19.55
CA ARG A 9 5.24 10.93 -19.54
C ARG A 9 5.87 10.85 -18.16
N THR A 10 7.20 10.84 -18.14
CA THR A 10 7.95 10.92 -16.89
C THR A 10 8.13 12.37 -16.45
N ALA A 11 8.37 12.57 -15.15
CA ALA A 11 8.71 13.87 -14.58
C ALA A 11 9.93 14.49 -15.28
N GLY A 12 10.94 13.69 -15.60
CA GLY A 12 12.14 14.14 -16.30
C GLY A 12 11.86 14.68 -17.68
N GLU A 13 10.99 14.03 -18.47
CA GLU A 13 10.66 14.47 -19.84
C GLU A 13 9.94 15.83 -19.83
N ILE A 14 9.00 16.04 -18.94
CA ILE A 14 8.27 17.31 -18.81
C ILE A 14 9.18 18.44 -18.33
N ILE A 15 10.06 18.16 -17.35
CA ILE A 15 11.05 19.12 -16.85
C ILE A 15 12.03 19.53 -17.97
N GLU A 16 12.53 18.56 -18.72
CA GLU A 16 13.44 18.84 -19.84
C GLU A 16 12.78 19.73 -20.89
N GLU A 17 11.53 19.44 -21.28
CA GLU A 17 10.79 20.28 -22.21
C GLU A 17 10.53 21.69 -21.66
N ALA A 18 10.18 21.82 -20.37
CA ALA A 18 9.96 23.10 -19.72
C ALA A 18 11.22 23.98 -19.72
N LEU A 19 12.39 23.40 -19.37
CA LEU A 19 13.68 24.09 -19.40
C LEU A 19 14.08 24.55 -20.80
N ARG A 20 13.85 23.73 -21.82
CA ARG A 20 14.12 24.06 -23.23
C ARG A 20 13.16 25.15 -23.73
N ASP A 21 11.87 25.05 -23.43
CA ASP A 21 10.86 26.04 -23.80
C ASP A 21 11.07 27.39 -23.09
N ALA A 22 11.57 27.40 -21.87
CA ALA A 22 12.00 28.61 -21.16
C ALA A 22 13.29 29.22 -21.74
N LYS A 23 14.01 28.48 -22.61
CA LYS A 23 15.37 28.81 -23.12
C LYS A 23 16.42 28.92 -22.01
N ILE A 24 16.25 28.21 -20.94
CA ILE A 24 17.23 28.06 -19.88
C ILE A 24 18.39 27.19 -20.40
N ILE A 25 18.06 26.11 -21.09
CA ILE A 25 19.03 25.19 -21.68
C ILE A 25 18.90 25.20 -23.22
N PRO A 26 20.00 25.27 -23.97
CA PRO A 26 20.01 25.11 -25.41
C PRO A 26 19.52 23.71 -25.85
N ALA A 27 18.90 23.63 -27.02
CA ALA A 27 18.29 22.38 -27.51
C ALA A 27 19.27 21.19 -27.63
N GLU A 28 20.56 21.46 -27.83
CA GLU A 28 21.60 20.44 -28.04
C GLU A 28 22.38 20.11 -26.73
N GLN A 29 22.13 20.82 -25.65
CA GLN A 29 22.83 20.59 -24.38
C GLN A 29 22.04 19.63 -23.50
N PRO A 30 22.70 18.62 -22.88
CA PRO A 30 22.05 17.76 -21.90
C PRO A 30 21.69 18.52 -20.64
N VAL A 31 20.57 18.21 -20.03
CA VAL A 31 20.13 18.74 -18.74
C VAL A 31 21.06 18.22 -17.65
N GLN A 32 21.46 19.05 -16.70
CA GLN A 32 22.31 18.65 -15.58
C GLN A 32 21.46 18.16 -14.41
N ALA A 33 22.06 17.39 -13.49
CA ALA A 33 21.37 16.85 -12.31
C ALA A 33 20.73 17.95 -11.46
N VAL A 34 21.43 19.07 -11.25
CA VAL A 34 20.92 20.23 -10.49
C VAL A 34 19.70 20.86 -11.15
N ASP A 35 19.64 20.88 -12.50
CA ASP A 35 18.49 21.41 -13.21
C ASP A 35 17.26 20.50 -13.08
N TYR A 36 17.49 19.18 -13.00
CA TYR A 36 16.41 18.22 -12.71
C TYR A 36 15.91 18.34 -11.26
N GLU A 37 16.80 18.53 -10.28
CA GLU A 37 16.40 18.76 -8.89
C GLU A 37 15.52 20.01 -8.75
N ASN A 38 15.96 21.15 -9.31
CA ASN A 38 15.17 22.39 -9.35
C ASN A 38 13.84 22.18 -10.11
N GLY A 39 13.85 21.39 -11.16
CA GLY A 39 12.67 21.05 -11.95
C GLY A 39 11.66 20.21 -11.16
N LEU A 40 12.13 19.21 -10.38
CA LEU A 40 11.28 18.40 -9.50
C LEU A 40 10.65 19.24 -8.41
N ASP A 41 11.39 20.14 -7.78
CA ASP A 41 10.87 21.06 -6.78
C ASP A 41 9.78 21.97 -7.38
N SER A 42 10.01 22.52 -8.57
CA SER A 42 9.03 23.33 -9.29
C SER A 42 7.79 22.51 -9.67
N LEU A 43 7.96 21.29 -10.19
CA LEU A 43 6.86 20.37 -10.50
C LEU A 43 5.99 20.11 -9.28
N ASN A 44 6.60 19.76 -8.15
CA ASN A 44 5.89 19.53 -6.89
C ASN A 44 5.15 20.79 -6.41
N ASN A 45 5.79 21.95 -6.45
CA ASN A 45 5.19 23.23 -6.06
C ASN A 45 3.98 23.58 -6.93
N VAL A 46 4.10 23.47 -8.26
CA VAL A 46 3.01 23.71 -9.22
C VAL A 46 1.86 22.73 -8.97
N SER A 47 2.15 21.44 -8.81
CA SER A 47 1.15 20.40 -8.56
C SER A 47 0.38 20.67 -7.27
N LYS A 48 1.07 20.98 -6.16
CA LYS A 48 0.43 21.30 -4.88
C LYS A 48 -0.34 22.62 -4.93
N PHE A 49 0.12 23.60 -5.70
CA PHE A 49 -0.62 24.84 -5.92
C PHE A 49 -1.93 24.59 -6.69
N TRP A 50 -1.91 23.77 -7.72
CA TRP A 50 -3.10 23.40 -8.45
C TRP A 50 -4.13 22.67 -7.59
N GLN A 51 -3.67 21.81 -6.71
CA GLN A 51 -4.50 21.15 -5.70
C GLN A 51 -5.35 22.14 -4.87
N THR A 52 -4.78 23.31 -4.54
CA THR A 52 -5.51 24.34 -3.77
C THR A 52 -6.61 25.03 -4.58
N LYS A 53 -6.50 25.05 -5.93
CA LYS A 53 -7.49 25.62 -6.82
C LYS A 53 -8.72 24.74 -7.06
N GLY A 54 -8.70 23.51 -6.53
CA GLY A 54 -9.83 22.60 -6.61
C GLY A 54 -10.04 21.94 -7.97
N ILE A 55 -9.01 21.96 -8.81
CA ILE A 55 -8.94 21.25 -10.06
C ILE A 55 -8.84 19.77 -9.72
N HIS A 56 -9.66 18.87 -10.31
CA HIS A 56 -9.30 17.45 -10.15
C HIS A 56 -10.49 16.48 -10.04
N LEU A 57 -11.27 16.36 -11.12
CA LEU A 57 -12.28 15.29 -11.17
C LEU A 57 -11.65 13.90 -11.11
N TRP A 58 -10.48 13.69 -11.73
CA TRP A 58 -9.78 12.39 -11.71
C TRP A 58 -9.19 12.01 -10.33
N LEU A 59 -9.08 12.95 -9.40
CA LEU A 59 -8.64 12.68 -8.03
C LEU A 59 -9.81 12.37 -7.08
N GLN A 60 -11.03 12.28 -7.61
CA GLN A 60 -12.18 11.86 -6.85
C GLN A 60 -12.36 10.35 -7.02
N GLU A 61 -12.21 9.64 -5.94
CA GLU A 61 -12.42 8.20 -5.88
C GLU A 61 -13.42 7.87 -4.79
N ARG A 62 -14.08 6.76 -4.93
CA ARG A 62 -15.00 6.28 -3.92
C ARG A 62 -14.27 5.32 -2.98
N ALA A 63 -14.49 5.49 -1.67
CA ALA A 63 -13.88 4.69 -0.62
C ALA A 63 -14.94 3.97 0.21
N VAL A 64 -14.58 2.83 0.76
CA VAL A 64 -15.39 1.98 1.62
C VAL A 64 -14.70 1.86 2.97
N LEU A 65 -15.42 2.20 4.03
CA LEU A 65 -15.00 2.11 5.42
C LEU A 65 -15.92 1.12 6.15
N PRO A 66 -15.44 -0.06 6.52
CA PRO A 66 -16.12 -0.92 7.48
C PRO A 66 -16.21 -0.23 8.84
N LEU A 67 -17.39 -0.25 9.46
CA LEU A 67 -17.61 0.43 10.72
C LEU A 67 -17.35 -0.49 11.91
N VAL A 68 -16.89 0.09 13.00
CA VAL A 68 -16.69 -0.60 14.28
C VAL A 68 -17.83 -0.23 15.24
N THR A 69 -18.41 -1.23 15.87
CA THR A 69 -19.53 -1.03 16.82
C THR A 69 -19.15 -0.03 17.91
N GLY A 70 -19.93 1.04 18.01
CA GLY A 70 -19.73 2.10 19.02
C GLY A 70 -18.58 3.08 18.75
N GLN A 71 -17.80 2.89 17.69
CA GLN A 71 -16.72 3.83 17.34
C GLN A 71 -17.33 5.11 16.72
N LYS A 72 -16.90 6.26 17.21
CA LYS A 72 -17.41 7.57 16.78
C LYS A 72 -16.44 8.39 15.93
N VAL A 73 -15.17 8.01 15.93
CA VAL A 73 -14.10 8.71 15.21
C VAL A 73 -13.27 7.66 14.49
N TYR A 74 -13.07 7.87 13.20
CA TYR A 74 -12.22 7.05 12.34
C TYR A 74 -11.08 7.91 11.82
N GLU A 75 -9.88 7.34 11.82
CA GLU A 75 -8.70 7.96 11.24
C GLU A 75 -8.56 7.49 9.79
N LEU A 76 -8.52 8.43 8.84
CA LEU A 76 -8.47 8.16 7.40
C LEU A 76 -7.11 8.56 6.86
N GLY A 77 -6.32 7.59 6.46
CA GLY A 77 -4.97 7.78 5.96
C GLY A 77 -4.19 6.46 5.92
N PRO A 78 -2.92 6.50 5.55
CA PRO A 78 -2.11 5.29 5.40
C PRO A 78 -2.00 4.46 6.69
N ASP A 79 -1.89 5.13 7.84
CA ASP A 79 -1.76 4.49 9.16
C ASP A 79 -3.09 4.44 9.93
N GLY A 80 -4.20 4.84 9.28
CA GLY A 80 -5.52 4.98 9.90
C GLY A 80 -6.32 3.68 9.99
N ASP A 81 -7.62 3.85 10.34
CA ASP A 81 -8.57 2.75 10.34
C ASP A 81 -8.68 2.09 8.95
N PRO A 82 -8.96 0.77 8.88
CA PRO A 82 -9.07 0.05 7.61
C PRO A 82 -10.12 0.65 6.68
N CYS A 83 -9.66 1.26 5.61
CA CYS A 83 -10.49 1.92 4.62
C CYS A 83 -9.84 1.76 3.25
N GLY A 84 -10.52 1.16 2.31
CA GLY A 84 -10.01 0.91 0.95
C GLY A 84 -10.78 1.69 -0.10
N TYR A 85 -10.17 1.89 -1.29
CA TYR A 85 -10.89 2.39 -2.45
C TYR A 85 -11.91 1.34 -2.92
N GLU A 86 -13.11 1.77 -3.36
CA GLU A 86 -14.18 0.87 -3.79
C GLU A 86 -13.74 0.00 -4.98
N ASP A 87 -12.94 0.56 -5.88
CA ASP A 87 -12.24 -0.20 -6.91
C ASP A 87 -11.07 -0.97 -6.27
N GLY A 88 -11.27 -2.27 -6.06
CA GLY A 88 -10.32 -3.12 -5.34
C GLY A 88 -10.74 -3.46 -3.92
N PHE A 89 -11.96 -3.09 -3.49
CA PHE A 89 -12.56 -3.55 -2.25
C PHE A 89 -13.47 -4.75 -2.52
N TYR A 90 -13.15 -5.88 -1.92
CA TYR A 90 -13.86 -7.15 -2.11
C TYR A 90 -14.49 -7.62 -0.80
N SER A 91 -15.55 -8.40 -0.94
CA SER A 91 -16.21 -9.04 0.20
C SER A 91 -16.54 -10.48 -0.14
N THR A 92 -16.41 -11.33 0.85
CA THR A 92 -16.77 -12.76 0.81
C THR A 92 -17.26 -13.18 2.20
N GLU A 93 -17.63 -14.43 2.37
CA GLU A 93 -18.05 -15.01 3.65
C GLU A 93 -17.17 -16.20 4.00
N LEU A 94 -17.10 -16.55 5.28
CA LEU A 94 -16.43 -17.76 5.71
C LEU A 94 -17.25 -19.00 5.29
N ASP A 95 -16.62 -19.93 4.57
CA ASP A 95 -17.18 -21.24 4.20
C ASP A 95 -16.95 -22.30 5.28
N ALA A 96 -16.02 -22.08 6.19
CA ALA A 96 -15.77 -22.91 7.35
C ALA A 96 -15.56 -22.04 8.61
N ALA A 97 -16.00 -22.56 9.77
CA ALA A 97 -15.75 -21.90 11.05
C ALA A 97 -14.24 -21.87 11.36
N ALA A 98 -13.78 -20.74 11.89
CA ALA A 98 -12.41 -20.54 12.32
C ALA A 98 -12.35 -20.31 13.84
N VAL A 99 -11.26 -20.74 14.47
CA VAL A 99 -11.05 -20.59 15.90
C VAL A 99 -9.87 -19.68 16.20
N ALA A 100 -9.84 -19.12 17.40
CA ALA A 100 -8.69 -18.32 17.83
C ALA A 100 -7.38 -19.10 17.62
N THR A 101 -6.37 -18.42 17.08
CA THR A 101 -5.08 -18.95 16.66
C THR A 101 -4.97 -19.51 15.23
N ASP A 102 -6.07 -19.59 14.49
CA ASP A 102 -6.01 -19.95 13.06
C ASP A 102 -5.36 -18.82 12.25
N THR A 103 -4.46 -19.19 11.38
CA THR A 103 -3.84 -18.30 10.37
C THR A 103 -4.37 -18.58 8.97
N THR A 104 -4.97 -19.74 8.73
CA THR A 104 -5.57 -20.12 7.46
C THR A 104 -7.09 -20.12 7.58
N LEU A 105 -7.75 -19.48 6.61
CA LEU A 105 -9.20 -19.39 6.54
C LEU A 105 -9.72 -20.09 5.29
N THR A 106 -10.90 -20.68 5.42
CA THR A 106 -11.69 -21.14 4.26
C THR A 106 -12.82 -20.14 4.00
N VAL A 107 -12.82 -19.56 2.81
CA VAL A 107 -13.78 -18.53 2.37
C VAL A 107 -14.52 -19.00 1.12
N ASP A 108 -15.67 -18.41 0.80
CA ASP A 108 -16.41 -18.73 -0.43
C ASP A 108 -15.62 -18.40 -1.70
N SER A 109 -14.81 -17.33 -1.67
CA SER A 109 -13.98 -16.91 -2.79
C SER A 109 -12.80 -16.07 -2.33
N THR A 110 -11.62 -16.34 -2.89
CA THR A 110 -10.41 -15.51 -2.74
C THR A 110 -10.26 -14.48 -3.87
N THR A 111 -11.28 -14.28 -4.70
CA THR A 111 -11.25 -13.30 -5.80
C THR A 111 -10.94 -11.91 -5.28
N GLY A 112 -9.93 -11.27 -5.87
CA GLY A 112 -9.48 -9.92 -5.48
C GLY A 112 -8.55 -9.87 -4.26
N MET A 113 -8.28 -11.00 -3.62
CA MET A 113 -7.21 -11.10 -2.62
C MET A 113 -5.87 -11.21 -3.34
N VAL A 114 -4.89 -10.43 -2.89
CA VAL A 114 -3.54 -10.42 -3.44
C VAL A 114 -2.60 -10.88 -2.34
N GLU A 115 -1.86 -11.94 -2.62
CA GLU A 115 -0.83 -12.46 -1.71
C GLU A 115 0.36 -11.51 -1.59
N ALA A 116 1.08 -11.60 -0.48
CA ALA A 116 2.36 -10.91 -0.31
C ALA A 116 3.36 -11.41 -1.35
N PRO A 117 3.94 -10.52 -2.19
CA PRO A 117 4.82 -10.97 -3.25
C PRO A 117 6.11 -11.57 -2.70
N ASP A 118 6.51 -12.68 -3.27
CA ASP A 118 7.82 -13.29 -3.02
C ASP A 118 8.94 -12.33 -3.44
N ILE A 119 9.77 -11.89 -2.49
CA ILE A 119 10.87 -10.96 -2.74
C ILE A 119 12.07 -11.72 -3.33
N LEU A 120 12.32 -12.95 -2.87
CA LEU A 120 13.41 -13.77 -3.33
C LEU A 120 12.90 -14.88 -4.25
N THR A 121 13.40 -14.93 -5.47
CA THR A 121 13.04 -16.00 -6.40
C THR A 121 13.81 -17.30 -6.08
N SER A 122 13.32 -18.43 -6.55
CA SER A 122 13.93 -19.77 -6.37
C SER A 122 15.40 -19.88 -6.82
N SER A 123 15.96 -18.86 -7.46
CA SER A 123 17.37 -18.78 -7.85
C SER A 123 18.35 -18.75 -6.67
N ALA A 124 17.91 -18.32 -5.48
CA ALA A 124 18.76 -18.22 -4.29
C ALA A 124 19.44 -19.54 -3.89
N VAL A 125 18.83 -20.68 -4.18
CA VAL A 125 19.37 -22.01 -3.86
C VAL A 125 20.00 -22.73 -5.06
N THR A 126 20.12 -22.09 -6.22
CA THR A 126 20.70 -22.64 -7.44
C THR A 126 22.17 -22.27 -7.63
N SER A 127 22.72 -21.39 -6.81
CA SER A 127 24.10 -20.92 -6.82
C SER A 127 24.62 -20.76 -5.40
N THR A 128 25.90 -20.99 -5.17
CA THR A 128 26.57 -20.70 -3.89
C THR A 128 27.14 -19.29 -3.86
N GLN A 129 26.98 -18.49 -4.89
CA GLN A 129 27.64 -17.18 -5.05
C GLN A 129 27.25 -16.18 -3.96
N ASP A 130 25.99 -16.20 -3.56
CA ASP A 130 25.44 -15.28 -2.56
C ASP A 130 25.40 -15.87 -1.14
N TRP A 131 25.94 -17.10 -1.01
CA TRP A 131 26.02 -17.79 0.27
C TRP A 131 27.43 -17.72 0.86
N THR A 132 27.51 -17.41 2.13
CA THR A 132 28.76 -17.39 2.89
C THR A 132 28.85 -18.59 3.82
N SER A 133 29.96 -19.32 3.78
CA SER A 133 30.17 -20.45 4.69
C SER A 133 30.43 -19.99 6.13
N VAL A 134 29.84 -20.71 7.08
CA VAL A 134 29.98 -20.46 8.52
C VAL A 134 30.56 -21.72 9.18
N ASN A 135 31.41 -21.53 10.19
CA ASN A 135 32.04 -22.62 10.95
C ASN A 135 32.68 -23.69 10.08
N SER A 136 33.38 -23.28 9.02
CA SER A 136 34.02 -24.19 8.06
C SER A 136 33.05 -25.14 7.33
N GLY A 137 31.82 -24.73 7.11
CA GLY A 137 30.89 -25.42 6.20
C GLY A 137 31.40 -25.39 4.78
N VAL A 138 31.36 -26.51 4.03
CA VAL A 138 31.60 -26.55 2.61
C VAL A 138 30.27 -26.49 1.89
N LEU A 139 30.12 -25.52 0.98
CA LEU A 139 28.85 -25.28 0.26
C LEU A 139 28.97 -25.85 -1.16
N THR A 140 27.98 -26.63 -1.58
CA THR A 140 27.83 -27.13 -2.94
C THR A 140 26.37 -27.04 -3.36
N VAL A 141 26.10 -27.09 -4.67
CA VAL A 141 24.72 -27.07 -5.20
C VAL A 141 24.35 -28.46 -5.68
N SER A 142 23.26 -29.03 -5.11
CA SER A 142 22.64 -30.27 -5.58
C SER A 142 21.21 -30.32 -5.07
N SER A 143 20.24 -30.01 -5.92
CA SER A 143 18.81 -29.86 -5.51
C SER A 143 18.62 -28.85 -4.39
N GLY A 144 19.44 -27.80 -4.35
CA GLY A 144 19.52 -26.78 -3.31
C GLY A 144 20.95 -26.57 -2.81
N ILE A 145 21.11 -25.77 -1.78
CA ILE A 145 22.41 -25.53 -1.13
C ILE A 145 22.72 -26.65 -0.14
N VAL A 146 23.69 -27.45 -0.43
CA VAL A 146 24.19 -28.53 0.44
C VAL A 146 25.30 -27.96 1.32
N ILE A 147 25.12 -28.10 2.64
CA ILE A 147 26.05 -27.69 3.67
C ILE A 147 26.74 -28.97 4.19
N THR A 148 28.04 -29.06 4.02
CA THR A 148 28.84 -30.21 4.48
C THR A 148 29.80 -29.77 5.58
N ASN A 149 29.84 -30.48 6.70
CA ASN A 149 30.82 -30.27 7.75
C ASN A 149 32.23 -30.64 7.30
N SER A 150 33.17 -29.71 7.32
CA SER A 150 34.56 -29.98 6.91
C SER A 150 35.52 -30.25 8.07
N GLY A 151 35.05 -30.33 9.29
CA GLY A 151 35.84 -30.54 10.51
C GLY A 151 34.98 -30.92 11.70
N ALA A 152 35.51 -30.71 12.89
CA ALA A 152 34.81 -30.99 14.17
C ALA A 152 33.85 -29.85 14.59
N ASN A 153 33.39 -29.04 13.61
CA ASN A 153 32.44 -27.94 13.86
C ASN A 153 31.14 -28.19 13.10
N ASP A 154 30.06 -27.67 13.66
CA ASP A 154 28.74 -27.60 13.06
C ASP A 154 28.78 -26.59 11.90
N GLY A 155 29.10 -27.07 10.69
CA GLY A 155 29.17 -26.26 9.47
C GLY A 155 27.84 -25.63 9.10
N GLY A 156 27.88 -24.41 8.61
CA GLY A 156 26.68 -23.67 8.23
C GLY A 156 26.85 -22.80 6.99
N ALA A 157 25.76 -22.16 6.60
CA ALA A 157 25.67 -21.25 5.49
C ALA A 157 24.81 -20.04 5.86
N ASP A 158 25.26 -18.85 5.51
CA ASP A 158 24.56 -17.58 5.67
C ASP A 158 24.14 -17.05 4.30
N TYR A 159 22.94 -16.50 4.23
CA TYR A 159 22.43 -15.75 3.09
C TYR A 159 21.97 -14.35 3.56
N SER A 160 22.47 -13.31 2.89
CA SER A 160 22.06 -11.93 3.19
C SER A 160 20.76 -11.59 2.46
N LEU A 161 19.79 -11.06 3.20
CA LEU A 161 18.50 -10.63 2.71
C LEU A 161 18.41 -9.09 2.84
N ASP A 162 18.10 -8.41 1.75
CA ASP A 162 17.84 -6.98 1.78
C ASP A 162 16.54 -6.71 2.51
N ALA A 163 16.52 -5.70 3.36
CA ALA A 163 15.38 -5.40 4.21
C ALA A 163 15.16 -3.89 4.36
N THR A 164 13.95 -3.49 4.68
CA THR A 164 13.63 -2.10 5.06
C THR A 164 13.44 -2.05 6.57
N VAL A 165 14.09 -1.09 7.21
CA VAL A 165 14.01 -0.92 8.69
C VAL A 165 12.57 -0.72 9.13
N GLY A 166 12.14 -1.52 10.11
CA GLY A 166 10.80 -1.48 10.69
C GLY A 166 9.78 -2.40 10.01
N VAL A 167 10.10 -2.96 8.85
CA VAL A 167 9.24 -3.92 8.15
C VAL A 167 9.41 -5.32 8.73
N THR A 168 8.31 -6.05 8.86
CA THR A 168 8.31 -7.44 9.33
C THR A 168 8.34 -8.39 8.14
N TYR A 169 9.35 -9.25 8.12
CA TYR A 169 9.56 -10.24 7.09
C TYR A 169 9.31 -11.65 7.61
N ARG A 170 8.69 -12.48 6.80
CA ARG A 170 8.60 -13.92 6.99
C ARG A 170 9.54 -14.61 6.01
N VAL A 171 10.51 -15.34 6.56
CA VAL A 171 11.48 -16.12 5.80
C VAL A 171 11.00 -17.58 5.74
N ARG A 172 10.67 -18.05 4.55
CA ARG A 172 10.20 -19.40 4.26
C ARG A 172 11.32 -20.23 3.64
N PHE A 173 11.50 -21.46 4.10
CA PHE A 173 12.52 -22.33 3.55
C PHE A 173 12.09 -23.79 3.55
N THR A 174 12.68 -24.58 2.65
CA THR A 174 12.50 -26.04 2.63
C THR A 174 13.83 -26.70 2.96
N TYR A 175 13.79 -27.56 3.97
CA TYR A 175 14.92 -28.34 4.42
C TYR A 175 14.82 -29.79 3.92
N THR A 176 15.86 -30.28 3.29
CA THR A 176 16.03 -31.71 2.98
C THR A 176 17.11 -32.26 3.90
N LYS A 177 16.73 -33.22 4.73
CA LYS A 177 17.65 -33.90 5.65
C LYS A 177 18.70 -34.70 4.87
N GLY A 178 19.95 -34.41 5.18
CA GLY A 178 21.08 -35.21 4.73
C GLY A 178 21.53 -36.23 5.80
N THR A 179 22.82 -36.36 6.02
CA THR A 179 23.42 -37.27 7.01
C THR A 179 23.54 -36.63 8.40
N SER A 180 23.43 -35.31 8.52
CA SER A 180 23.40 -34.61 9.81
C SER A 180 22.18 -35.02 10.65
N ALA A 181 22.30 -34.98 11.98
CA ALA A 181 21.19 -35.24 12.90
C ALA A 181 20.01 -34.27 12.70
N GLY A 182 20.30 -33.05 12.28
CA GLY A 182 19.35 -32.01 11.97
C GLY A 182 20.03 -30.73 11.49
N CYS A 183 19.26 -29.66 11.31
CA CYS A 183 19.74 -28.35 10.98
C CYS A 183 19.01 -27.28 11.83
N VAL A 184 19.74 -26.30 12.34
CA VAL A 184 19.21 -25.11 12.99
C VAL A 184 19.13 -24.02 11.94
N PHE A 185 17.94 -23.44 11.81
CA PHE A 185 17.67 -22.30 10.95
C PHE A 185 17.43 -21.09 11.81
N SER A 186 17.99 -19.96 11.47
CA SER A 186 17.87 -18.72 12.23
C SER A 186 17.83 -17.51 11.32
N VAL A 187 17.11 -16.47 11.73
CA VAL A 187 17.27 -15.12 11.16
C VAL A 187 17.99 -14.24 12.17
N LEU A 188 18.93 -13.45 11.68
CA LEU A 188 19.84 -12.67 12.50
C LEU A 188 19.82 -11.20 12.08
N ASN A 189 19.93 -10.34 13.10
CA ASN A 189 20.34 -8.96 12.98
C ASN A 189 21.82 -8.88 13.30
N SER A 190 22.66 -8.71 12.30
CA SER A 190 24.11 -8.79 12.42
C SER A 190 24.57 -10.13 13.03
N SER A 191 24.79 -10.17 14.35
CA SER A 191 25.18 -11.39 15.07
C SER A 191 24.12 -11.87 16.08
N THR A 192 23.05 -11.11 16.29
CA THR A 192 21.97 -11.44 17.23
C THR A 192 20.94 -12.32 16.53
N VAL A 193 20.60 -13.45 17.13
CA VAL A 193 19.52 -14.33 16.66
C VAL A 193 18.19 -13.73 17.11
N GLU A 194 17.32 -13.41 16.16
CA GLU A 194 15.99 -12.85 16.42
C GLU A 194 14.93 -13.97 16.48
N ASP A 195 15.02 -14.94 15.56
CA ASP A 195 14.16 -16.12 15.56
C ASP A 195 14.93 -17.36 15.12
N THR A 196 14.49 -18.55 15.58
CA THR A 196 15.18 -19.81 15.29
C THR A 196 14.27 -21.02 15.35
N VAL A 197 14.51 -21.97 14.43
CA VAL A 197 13.85 -23.28 14.44
C VAL A 197 14.84 -24.40 14.17
N THR A 198 14.65 -25.55 14.80
CA THR A 198 15.49 -26.74 14.58
C THR A 198 14.67 -27.83 13.93
N LEU A 199 15.11 -28.28 12.75
CA LEU A 199 14.49 -29.38 12.02
C LEU A 199 15.39 -30.62 12.03
N THR A 200 14.82 -31.76 12.45
CA THR A 200 15.49 -33.07 12.51
C THR A 200 15.03 -34.05 11.42
N ALA A 201 14.04 -33.65 10.64
CA ALA A 201 13.51 -34.34 9.47
C ALA A 201 13.32 -33.34 8.31
N SER A 202 13.23 -33.85 7.08
CA SER A 202 12.89 -33.01 5.91
C SER A 202 11.52 -32.38 6.12
N ALA A 203 11.45 -31.05 6.06
CA ALA A 203 10.25 -30.25 6.25
C ALA A 203 10.44 -28.83 5.70
N SER A 204 9.38 -28.13 5.50
CA SER A 204 9.39 -26.65 5.36
C SER A 204 9.39 -26.00 6.75
N GLY A 205 9.98 -24.83 6.85
CA GLY A 205 10.01 -24.02 8.06
C GLY A 205 9.86 -22.55 7.73
N GLU A 206 9.47 -21.80 8.77
CA GLU A 206 9.30 -20.35 8.70
C GLU A 206 9.99 -19.69 9.88
N LEU A 207 10.47 -18.48 9.66
CA LEU A 207 11.07 -17.60 10.67
C LEU A 207 10.58 -16.19 10.43
N THR A 208 10.33 -15.44 11.50
CA THR A 208 9.82 -14.07 11.41
C THR A 208 10.82 -13.08 12.02
N ILE A 209 11.00 -11.93 11.38
CA ILE A 209 11.87 -10.86 11.88
C ILE A 209 11.31 -9.49 11.49
N THR A 210 11.19 -8.57 12.47
CA THR A 210 11.03 -7.15 12.16
C THR A 210 12.44 -6.58 11.96
N ALA A 211 12.74 -6.12 10.75
CA ALA A 211 14.09 -5.72 10.36
C ALA A 211 14.55 -4.46 11.14
N PRO A 212 15.58 -4.56 11.99
CA PRO A 212 16.13 -3.40 12.70
C PRO A 212 17.21 -2.67 11.89
N VAL A 213 17.64 -3.25 10.78
CA VAL A 213 18.68 -2.76 9.86
C VAL A 213 18.33 -3.11 8.41
N ASP A 214 18.98 -2.47 7.44
CA ASP A 214 18.72 -2.65 6.01
C ASP A 214 19.12 -4.02 5.44
N THR A 215 19.78 -4.86 6.24
CA THR A 215 20.21 -6.21 5.83
C THR A 215 20.07 -7.17 6.99
N ILE A 216 19.29 -8.23 6.79
CA ILE A 216 19.13 -9.34 7.74
C ILE A 216 19.83 -10.59 7.19
N THR A 217 20.13 -11.55 8.03
CA THR A 217 20.84 -12.77 7.61
C THR A 217 20.01 -14.01 7.91
N PHE A 218 19.72 -14.81 6.89
CA PHE A 218 19.24 -16.17 7.08
C PHE A 218 20.44 -17.08 7.27
N ARG A 219 20.44 -17.91 8.33
CA ARG A 219 21.48 -18.87 8.65
C ARG A 219 20.92 -20.27 8.76
N ALA A 220 21.55 -21.22 8.05
CA ALA A 220 21.32 -22.64 8.22
C ALA A 220 22.61 -23.31 8.78
N ARG A 221 22.51 -24.08 9.87
CA ARG A 221 23.66 -24.70 10.52
C ARG A 221 23.34 -26.13 10.96
N ASN A 222 24.22 -27.07 10.60
CA ASN A 222 24.11 -28.45 11.06
C ASN A 222 24.11 -28.55 12.58
N THR A 223 23.33 -29.47 13.15
CA THR A 223 23.29 -29.71 14.63
C THR A 223 24.41 -30.62 15.10
N SER A 224 25.13 -31.26 14.18
CA SER A 224 26.22 -32.17 14.49
C SER A 224 27.53 -31.60 14.00
N SER A 225 28.61 -31.88 14.76
CA SER A 225 30.00 -31.49 14.44
C SER A 225 30.79 -32.60 13.79
N THR A 226 30.17 -33.68 13.30
CA THR A 226 30.85 -34.76 12.64
C THR A 226 31.25 -34.39 11.20
N SER A 227 32.52 -34.54 10.86
CA SER A 227 33.01 -34.21 9.51
C SER A 227 32.34 -35.08 8.44
N GLY A 228 31.97 -34.43 7.32
CA GLY A 228 31.31 -35.09 6.19
C GLY A 228 29.78 -35.17 6.31
N GLU A 229 29.17 -34.79 7.44
CA GLU A 229 27.74 -34.75 7.55
C GLU A 229 27.12 -33.56 6.78
N THR A 230 25.94 -33.79 6.23
CA THR A 230 25.31 -32.89 5.26
C THR A 230 23.88 -32.50 5.68
N SER A 231 23.47 -31.29 5.30
CA SER A 231 22.10 -30.77 5.28
C SER A 231 21.88 -29.99 3.99
N THR A 232 20.65 -29.89 3.52
CA THR A 232 20.33 -29.17 2.29
C THR A 232 19.21 -28.14 2.52
N VAL A 233 19.44 -26.90 2.12
CA VAL A 233 18.40 -25.89 1.95
C VAL A 233 17.90 -26.03 0.52
N ALA A 234 16.72 -26.63 0.33
CA ALA A 234 16.17 -26.94 -0.99
C ALA A 234 15.38 -25.76 -1.60
N ALA A 235 14.84 -24.89 -0.74
CA ALA A 235 14.22 -23.62 -1.15
C ALA A 235 14.47 -22.57 -0.08
N LEU A 236 14.54 -21.32 -0.48
CA LEU A 236 14.57 -20.15 0.38
C LEU A 236 13.81 -19.03 -0.30
N ASN A 237 12.92 -18.40 0.44
CA ASN A 237 12.19 -17.21 0.04
C ASN A 237 11.90 -16.34 1.24
N TYR A 238 11.54 -15.09 1.05
CA TYR A 238 11.01 -14.22 2.09
C TYR A 238 10.02 -13.24 1.52
N VAL A 239 9.07 -12.85 2.35
CA VAL A 239 7.97 -11.94 2.02
C VAL A 239 7.88 -10.84 3.07
N ASP A 240 7.47 -9.65 2.66
CA ASP A 240 7.01 -8.60 3.55
C ASP A 240 5.59 -8.96 4.00
N GLU A 241 5.39 -9.19 5.30
CA GLU A 241 4.10 -9.66 5.84
C GLU A 241 2.94 -8.70 5.60
N ASP A 242 3.23 -7.41 5.42
CA ASP A 242 2.24 -6.35 5.29
C ASP A 242 2.03 -5.90 3.82
N SER A 243 2.67 -6.58 2.84
CA SER A 243 2.63 -6.21 1.42
C SER A 243 1.46 -6.82 0.64
N GLY A 244 0.79 -7.81 1.20
CA GLY A 244 -0.43 -8.39 0.60
C GLY A 244 -1.67 -7.53 0.83
N SER A 245 -2.81 -7.99 0.29
CA SER A 245 -4.10 -7.36 0.57
C SER A 245 -4.38 -7.31 2.07
N ARG A 246 -4.95 -6.20 2.53
CA ARG A 246 -5.51 -6.15 3.88
C ARG A 246 -6.76 -7.02 3.95
N ILE A 247 -6.90 -7.84 4.99
CA ILE A 247 -8.05 -8.74 5.20
C ILE A 247 -8.68 -8.48 6.57
N GLY A 248 -10.00 -8.32 6.58
CA GLY A 248 -10.81 -8.13 7.78
C GLY A 248 -11.81 -9.26 7.95
N ILE A 249 -11.93 -9.82 9.14
CA ILE A 249 -12.80 -10.94 9.46
C ILE A 249 -13.73 -10.55 10.60
N GLU A 250 -15.03 -10.73 10.39
CA GLU A 250 -16.03 -10.61 11.44
C GLU A 250 -15.86 -11.76 12.44
N LEU A 251 -15.69 -11.43 13.73
CA LEU A 251 -15.66 -12.39 14.81
C LEU A 251 -17.01 -12.50 15.50
N ASP A 252 -17.33 -13.67 16.05
CA ASP A 252 -18.59 -13.95 16.77
C ASP A 252 -18.86 -12.99 17.95
N GLY A 253 -17.81 -12.36 18.46
CA GLY A 253 -17.90 -11.31 19.48
C GLY A 253 -18.41 -9.95 19.01
N GLY A 254 -18.74 -9.81 17.73
CA GLY A 254 -19.21 -8.54 17.14
C GLY A 254 -18.06 -7.52 16.98
N THR A 255 -16.85 -7.99 16.74
CA THR A 255 -15.67 -7.17 16.43
C THR A 255 -15.08 -7.61 15.10
N MET A 256 -14.38 -6.71 14.43
CA MET A 256 -13.62 -7.01 13.21
C MET A 256 -12.16 -7.22 13.56
N PHE A 257 -11.58 -8.35 13.15
CA PHE A 257 -10.15 -8.60 13.20
C PHE A 257 -9.51 -8.26 11.87
N TRP A 258 -8.37 -7.57 11.88
CA TRP A 258 -7.65 -7.16 10.68
C TRP A 258 -6.25 -7.74 10.64
N SER A 259 -5.85 -8.22 9.45
CA SER A 259 -4.55 -8.79 9.14
C SER A 259 -4.20 -8.49 7.67
N TYR A 260 -3.15 -9.11 7.16
CA TYR A 260 -2.78 -9.08 5.75
C TYR A 260 -2.83 -10.48 5.16
N VAL A 261 -3.11 -10.58 3.87
CA VAL A 261 -3.04 -11.83 3.11
C VAL A 261 -1.58 -12.16 2.87
N LEU A 262 -1.14 -13.28 3.41
CA LEU A 262 0.23 -13.76 3.26
C LEU A 262 0.36 -14.64 2.01
N ASP A 263 -0.62 -15.53 1.81
CA ASP A 263 -0.65 -16.47 0.69
C ASP A 263 -2.10 -16.78 0.28
N VAL A 264 -2.32 -17.06 -0.99
CA VAL A 264 -3.60 -17.52 -1.54
C VAL A 264 -3.43 -18.96 -2.01
N ASP A 265 -3.63 -19.92 -1.09
CA ASP A 265 -3.41 -21.34 -1.37
C ASP A 265 -4.32 -21.91 -2.45
N SER A 266 -5.56 -21.40 -2.55
CA SER A 266 -6.55 -21.84 -3.54
C SER A 266 -7.65 -20.79 -3.75
N ALA A 267 -8.61 -21.09 -4.62
CA ALA A 267 -9.78 -20.24 -4.85
C ALA A 267 -10.67 -20.04 -3.59
N THR A 268 -10.46 -20.83 -2.53
CA THR A 268 -11.27 -20.80 -1.30
C THR A 268 -10.43 -20.86 -0.02
N SER A 269 -9.09 -20.81 -0.10
CA SER A 269 -8.20 -20.85 1.06
C SER A 269 -7.21 -19.71 1.02
N VAL A 270 -7.09 -19.00 2.12
CA VAL A 270 -6.19 -17.86 2.30
C VAL A 270 -5.42 -17.98 3.61
N GLU A 271 -4.11 -17.74 3.57
CA GLU A 271 -3.24 -17.63 4.74
C GLU A 271 -3.03 -16.16 5.11
N MET A 272 -3.11 -15.85 6.40
CA MET A 272 -2.94 -14.50 6.95
C MET A 272 -1.60 -14.35 7.66
N SER A 273 -1.09 -13.13 7.69
CA SER A 273 0.14 -12.79 8.42
C SER A 273 -0.01 -12.94 9.94
N SER A 274 -1.21 -12.75 10.48
CA SER A 274 -1.50 -12.86 11.91
C SER A 274 -2.68 -13.79 12.17
N ALA A 275 -2.59 -14.55 13.25
CA ALA A 275 -3.65 -15.45 13.70
C ALA A 275 -4.87 -14.67 14.22
N ILE A 276 -6.10 -15.16 13.94
CA ILE A 276 -7.31 -14.55 14.46
C ILE A 276 -7.35 -14.63 16.00
N THR A 277 -7.92 -13.60 16.61
CA THR A 277 -7.95 -13.46 18.08
C THR A 277 -9.22 -14.03 18.72
N GLY A 278 -10.20 -14.40 17.95
CA GLY A 278 -11.49 -14.93 18.41
C GLY A 278 -12.08 -15.95 17.45
N ALA A 279 -13.18 -16.58 17.84
CA ALA A 279 -13.91 -17.47 16.96
C ALA A 279 -14.68 -16.69 15.90
N ALA A 280 -14.82 -17.30 14.72
CA ALA A 280 -15.64 -16.79 13.61
C ALA A 280 -16.45 -17.95 13.01
N ALA A 281 -17.78 -17.79 12.96
CA ALA A 281 -18.70 -18.80 12.44
C ALA A 281 -18.73 -18.80 10.91
N ILE A 282 -19.24 -19.88 10.33
CA ILE A 282 -19.58 -19.95 8.90
C ILE A 282 -20.56 -18.83 8.57
N GLY A 283 -20.35 -18.14 7.46
CA GLY A 283 -21.17 -17.03 6.98
C GLY A 283 -20.78 -15.68 7.56
N ASN A 284 -19.81 -15.61 8.48
CA ASN A 284 -19.25 -14.34 8.94
C ASN A 284 -18.56 -13.60 7.79
N GLN A 285 -18.74 -12.28 7.78
CA GLN A 285 -18.26 -11.41 6.69
C GLN A 285 -16.72 -11.32 6.67
N VAL A 286 -16.17 -11.42 5.49
CA VAL A 286 -14.75 -11.20 5.22
C VAL A 286 -14.61 -10.08 4.20
N TYR A 287 -13.79 -9.08 4.51
CA TYR A 287 -13.42 -7.98 3.62
C TYR A 287 -11.97 -8.11 3.18
N SER A 288 -11.68 -7.69 1.95
CA SER A 288 -10.29 -7.57 1.47
C SER A 288 -10.13 -6.38 0.56
N PHE A 289 -8.98 -5.70 0.64
CA PHE A 289 -8.59 -4.62 -0.27
C PHE A 289 -7.06 -4.48 -0.33
N VAL A 290 -6.55 -4.05 -1.49
CA VAL A 290 -5.10 -3.93 -1.72
C VAL A 290 -4.56 -2.60 -1.18
N ASN A 291 -5.26 -1.49 -1.46
CA ASN A 291 -4.77 -0.17 -1.18
C ASN A 291 -5.59 0.50 -0.07
N GLN A 292 -4.92 0.78 1.05
CA GLN A 292 -5.42 1.70 2.07
C GLN A 292 -5.52 3.10 1.44
N ILE A 293 -6.55 3.87 1.82
CA ILE A 293 -6.69 5.22 1.28
C ILE A 293 -5.61 6.15 1.83
N ASP A 294 -5.13 7.05 0.99
CA ASP A 294 -4.35 8.19 1.44
C ASP A 294 -5.20 9.14 2.28
N ARG A 295 -4.54 10.02 3.07
CA ARG A 295 -5.25 11.06 3.80
C ARG A 295 -6.09 11.92 2.85
N PRO A 296 -7.43 11.88 2.94
CA PRO A 296 -8.28 12.67 2.05
C PRO A 296 -8.09 14.18 2.27
N LEU A 297 -7.99 14.94 1.22
CA LEU A 297 -8.05 16.40 1.30
C LEU A 297 -9.45 16.88 1.64
N LYS A 298 -10.46 16.18 1.14
CA LYS A 298 -11.87 16.50 1.33
C LYS A 298 -12.70 15.25 1.13
N LEU A 299 -13.75 15.12 1.92
CA LEU A 299 -14.85 14.18 1.71
C LEU A 299 -16.06 14.90 1.15
N PHE A 300 -16.72 14.23 0.20
CA PHE A 300 -17.97 14.68 -0.40
C PHE A 300 -19.13 13.79 0.07
N ASN A 301 -19.98 13.39 -0.85
CA ASN A 301 -21.15 12.57 -0.60
C ASN A 301 -20.80 11.33 0.23
N ALA A 302 -21.58 11.05 1.25
CA ALA A 302 -21.43 9.84 2.02
C ALA A 302 -22.76 9.08 2.09
N THR A 303 -22.70 7.78 2.06
CA THR A 303 -23.82 6.85 2.18
C THR A 303 -23.52 5.81 3.24
N TYR A 304 -24.54 5.40 3.94
CA TYR A 304 -24.52 4.29 4.90
C TYR A 304 -25.21 3.07 4.30
N ALA A 305 -24.65 1.89 4.56
CA ALA A 305 -25.30 0.64 4.27
C ALA A 305 -25.16 -0.32 5.47
N SER A 306 -26.21 -1.11 5.74
CA SER A 306 -26.21 -2.07 6.85
C SER A 306 -25.34 -3.30 6.60
N SER A 307 -24.94 -3.54 5.37
CA SER A 307 -23.92 -4.50 4.94
C SER A 307 -23.34 -4.05 3.59
N ILE A 308 -22.26 -4.68 3.16
CA ILE A 308 -21.59 -4.35 1.90
C ILE A 308 -22.51 -4.51 0.67
N THR A 309 -23.47 -5.44 0.72
CA THR A 309 -24.42 -5.72 -0.35
C THR A 309 -25.78 -5.02 -0.18
N ALA A 310 -26.00 -4.32 0.95
CA ALA A 310 -27.26 -3.65 1.22
C ALA A 310 -27.43 -2.35 0.42
N SER A 311 -28.67 -1.89 0.30
CA SER A 311 -28.99 -0.60 -0.33
C SER A 311 -28.37 0.55 0.46
N GLU A 312 -27.81 1.51 -0.27
CA GLU A 312 -27.16 2.68 0.28
C GLU A 312 -28.19 3.75 0.66
N ILE A 313 -27.99 4.36 1.83
CA ILE A 313 -28.80 5.45 2.37
C ILE A 313 -27.91 6.69 2.43
N PRO A 314 -28.22 7.77 1.71
CA PRO A 314 -27.48 9.02 1.82
C PRO A 314 -27.50 9.56 3.25
N ILE A 315 -26.39 10.07 3.73
CA ILE A 315 -26.25 10.66 5.07
C ILE A 315 -25.76 12.09 4.99
N ASP A 316 -26.21 12.93 5.94
CA ASP A 316 -25.99 14.36 5.90
C ASP A 316 -24.64 14.78 6.49
N LYS A 317 -24.01 15.73 5.80
CA LYS A 317 -22.75 16.32 6.28
C LYS A 317 -23.05 17.40 7.33
N TRP A 318 -22.40 17.27 8.50
CA TRP A 318 -22.38 18.30 9.52
C TRP A 318 -21.14 19.18 9.45
N SER A 319 -21.30 20.40 9.95
CA SER A 319 -20.18 21.26 10.31
C SER A 319 -19.58 20.82 11.65
N ARG A 320 -18.34 21.28 11.93
CA ARG A 320 -17.71 21.07 13.24
C ARG A 320 -18.56 21.57 14.41
N GLN A 321 -19.27 22.67 14.21
CA GLN A 321 -20.13 23.26 15.22
C GLN A 321 -21.33 22.37 15.53
N GLU A 322 -22.02 21.86 14.51
CA GLU A 322 -23.17 20.96 14.66
C GLU A 322 -22.78 19.68 15.39
N TYR A 323 -21.65 19.04 14.98
CA TYR A 323 -21.15 17.88 15.67
C TYR A 323 -20.79 18.17 17.14
N THR A 324 -20.19 19.36 17.43
CA THR A 324 -19.80 19.74 18.79
C THR A 324 -21.02 19.95 19.68
N GLN A 325 -22.11 20.49 19.14
CA GLN A 325 -23.36 20.76 19.85
C GLN A 325 -24.19 19.51 20.12
N GLN A 326 -23.90 18.40 19.49
CA GLN A 326 -24.60 17.13 19.73
C GLN A 326 -24.34 16.66 21.16
N PRO A 327 -25.38 16.56 22.02
CA PRO A 327 -25.21 16.24 23.44
C PRO A 327 -24.82 14.77 23.66
N ASP A 328 -25.40 13.84 22.90
CA ASP A 328 -25.09 12.42 22.97
C ASP A 328 -24.35 11.97 21.71
N LYS A 329 -23.04 11.70 21.86
CA LYS A 329 -22.15 11.23 20.80
C LYS A 329 -21.91 9.73 20.84
N THR A 330 -22.56 9.02 21.75
CA THR A 330 -22.38 7.57 22.00
C THR A 330 -23.60 6.74 21.65
N SER A 331 -24.69 7.39 21.23
CA SER A 331 -25.90 6.71 20.78
C SER A 331 -25.58 5.81 19.58
N GLN A 332 -25.89 4.52 19.73
CA GLN A 332 -25.71 3.52 18.67
C GLN A 332 -26.96 3.43 17.79
N GLY A 333 -26.75 3.18 16.52
CA GLY A 333 -27.83 3.02 15.55
C GLY A 333 -27.36 3.12 14.10
N THR A 334 -28.29 3.50 13.23
CA THR A 334 -27.95 3.83 11.84
C THR A 334 -27.21 5.15 11.80
N VAL A 335 -26.05 5.16 11.17
CA VAL A 335 -25.30 6.41 10.95
C VAL A 335 -26.12 7.33 10.04
N VAL A 336 -26.39 8.54 10.49
CA VAL A 336 -27.21 9.52 9.74
C VAL A 336 -26.47 10.80 9.43
N ASN A 337 -25.40 11.11 10.16
CA ASN A 337 -24.61 12.31 9.96
C ASN A 337 -23.11 12.06 10.10
N TRP A 338 -22.33 12.87 9.43
CA TRP A 338 -20.89 12.81 9.47
C TRP A 338 -20.22 14.18 9.42
N TYR A 339 -19.02 14.27 9.98
CA TYR A 339 -18.16 15.46 9.92
C TYR A 339 -16.70 14.99 9.69
N TYR A 340 -15.98 15.63 8.77
CA TYR A 340 -14.57 15.34 8.49
C TYR A 340 -13.68 16.53 8.87
N ASP A 341 -12.62 16.24 9.62
CA ASP A 341 -11.56 17.17 10.01
C ASP A 341 -10.23 16.75 9.35
N PRO A 342 -9.71 17.51 8.36
CA PRO A 342 -8.49 17.17 7.63
C PRO A 342 -7.25 17.52 8.47
N THR A 343 -7.02 16.81 9.57
CA THR A 343 -5.83 16.98 10.42
C THR A 343 -4.55 16.59 9.69
N LEU A 344 -3.38 17.05 10.15
CA LEU A 344 -2.09 16.59 9.66
C LEU A 344 -1.88 15.12 10.08
N GLY A 345 -1.23 14.33 9.24
CA GLY A 345 -1.21 12.88 9.36
C GLY A 345 -2.50 12.30 8.80
N ASP A 346 -3.23 11.52 9.59
CA ASP A 346 -4.51 10.98 9.19
C ASP A 346 -5.65 11.97 9.42
N GLY A 347 -6.59 12.04 8.48
CA GLY A 347 -7.79 12.84 8.62
C GLY A 347 -8.78 12.17 9.58
N LYS A 348 -9.59 12.95 10.30
CA LYS A 348 -10.55 12.40 11.28
C LYS A 348 -11.97 12.51 10.78
N LEU A 349 -12.61 11.36 10.57
CA LEU A 349 -14.03 11.24 10.25
C LEU A 349 -14.83 10.99 11.53
N TYR A 350 -15.72 11.86 11.84
CA TYR A 350 -16.66 11.76 12.95
C TYR A 350 -18.03 11.34 12.43
N VAL A 351 -18.64 10.35 13.05
CA VAL A 351 -19.96 9.84 12.68
C VAL A 351 -20.96 10.00 13.83
N TRP A 352 -22.22 10.13 13.47
CA TRP A 352 -23.35 10.12 14.40
C TRP A 352 -24.59 9.57 13.67
N GLN A 353 -25.31 8.59 14.24
CA GLN A 353 -25.03 7.75 15.40
C GLN A 353 -23.80 6.85 15.14
N THR A 354 -23.28 6.21 16.18
CA THR A 354 -22.23 5.22 16.02
C THR A 354 -22.85 3.90 15.52
N ALA A 355 -22.11 3.14 14.73
CA ALA A 355 -22.57 1.87 14.20
C ALA A 355 -23.00 0.91 15.31
N SER A 356 -24.08 0.17 15.06
CA SER A 356 -24.60 -0.86 15.97
C SER A 356 -24.07 -2.25 15.64
N ASP A 357 -23.45 -2.42 14.48
CA ASP A 357 -22.96 -3.68 13.95
C ASP A 357 -21.70 -3.49 13.14
N VAL A 358 -20.81 -4.49 13.14
CA VAL A 358 -19.53 -4.47 12.40
C VAL A 358 -19.70 -4.76 10.92
N THR A 359 -20.85 -5.26 10.50
CA THR A 359 -21.18 -5.44 9.07
C THR A 359 -21.55 -4.12 8.39
N ASN A 360 -21.84 -3.07 9.20
CA ASN A 360 -22.19 -1.75 8.67
C ASN A 360 -21.00 -1.13 7.95
N VAL A 361 -21.25 -0.47 6.82
CA VAL A 361 -20.23 0.19 6.02
C VAL A 361 -20.64 1.62 5.66
N LEU A 362 -19.65 2.50 5.58
CA LEU A 362 -19.80 3.81 4.93
C LEU A 362 -19.10 3.79 3.58
N ARG A 363 -19.75 4.38 2.59
CA ARG A 363 -19.13 4.73 1.32
C ARG A 363 -19.13 6.23 1.16
N PHE A 364 -18.05 6.79 0.70
CA PHE A 364 -17.92 8.23 0.51
C PHE A 364 -16.93 8.56 -0.61
N ASP A 365 -17.18 9.68 -1.27
CA ASP A 365 -16.28 10.19 -2.28
C ASP A 365 -15.15 10.96 -1.63
N VAL A 366 -13.90 10.58 -1.89
CA VAL A 366 -12.70 11.24 -1.38
C VAL A 366 -12.02 12.03 -2.50
N ARG A 367 -11.41 13.14 -2.13
CA ARG A 367 -10.39 13.77 -2.96
C ARG A 367 -9.03 13.41 -2.41
N LYS A 368 -8.27 12.62 -3.17
CA LYS A 368 -6.90 12.27 -2.81
C LYS A 368 -5.91 13.40 -3.10
N ALA A 369 -4.76 13.36 -2.46
CA ALA A 369 -3.67 14.26 -2.76
C ALA A 369 -2.94 13.81 -4.04
N LEU A 370 -2.42 14.76 -4.81
CA LEU A 370 -1.47 14.45 -5.88
C LEU A 370 -0.19 13.87 -5.29
N SER A 371 0.39 12.91 -6.01
CA SER A 371 1.68 12.31 -5.66
C SER A 371 2.79 13.36 -5.54
N VAL A 372 3.84 13.04 -4.79
CA VAL A 372 5.07 13.81 -4.74
C VAL A 372 6.10 13.08 -5.59
N TYR A 373 6.68 13.79 -6.54
CA TYR A 373 7.68 13.24 -7.45
C TYR A 373 9.07 13.38 -6.83
N SER A 374 9.78 12.29 -6.71
CA SER A 374 11.12 12.21 -6.09
C SER A 374 12.22 11.89 -7.09
N ALA A 375 11.85 11.27 -8.21
CA ALA A 375 12.78 10.87 -9.26
C ALA A 375 12.32 11.36 -10.64
N THR A 376 13.27 11.55 -11.54
CA THR A 376 12.98 11.91 -12.94
C THR A 376 12.31 10.79 -13.73
N SER A 377 12.41 9.55 -13.24
CA SER A 377 11.76 8.36 -13.80
C SER A 377 10.30 8.20 -13.39
N ASP A 378 9.85 8.98 -12.39
CA ASP A 378 8.47 8.87 -11.89
C ASP A 378 7.48 9.22 -13.01
N GLU A 379 6.46 8.38 -13.17
CA GLU A 379 5.35 8.65 -14.09
C GLU A 379 4.45 9.73 -13.50
N LEU A 380 3.95 10.61 -14.38
CA LEU A 380 3.07 11.70 -13.97
C LEU A 380 1.63 11.20 -13.75
N ASP A 381 1.08 11.49 -12.59
CA ASP A 381 -0.32 11.25 -12.22
C ASP A 381 -1.22 12.41 -12.72
N PHE A 382 -1.14 12.68 -14.02
CA PHE A 382 -1.92 13.73 -14.69
C PHE A 382 -2.53 13.21 -15.98
N PRO A 383 -3.82 13.52 -16.25
CA PRO A 383 -4.41 13.28 -17.56
C PRO A 383 -3.67 14.04 -18.67
N ASP A 384 -3.71 13.49 -19.89
CA ASP A 384 -3.00 14.01 -21.06
C ASP A 384 -3.27 15.50 -21.34
N GLU A 385 -4.48 15.96 -21.10
CA GLU A 385 -4.93 17.34 -21.29
C GLU A 385 -4.24 18.33 -20.36
N TYR A 386 -3.72 17.90 -19.22
CA TYR A 386 -3.00 18.75 -18.26
C TYR A 386 -1.50 18.86 -18.53
N LEU A 387 -0.91 17.94 -19.29
CA LEU A 387 0.55 17.90 -19.53
C LEU A 387 1.08 19.18 -20.15
N MET A 388 0.31 19.79 -21.08
CA MET A 388 0.71 21.06 -21.68
C MET A 388 0.67 22.22 -20.69
N ALA A 389 -0.35 22.27 -19.84
CA ALA A 389 -0.46 23.27 -18.78
C ALA A 389 0.66 23.10 -17.74
N LEU A 390 0.98 21.86 -17.36
CA LEU A 390 2.03 21.52 -16.43
C LEU A 390 3.40 21.98 -16.95
N LYS A 391 3.73 21.65 -18.20
CA LYS A 391 4.96 22.07 -18.84
C LYS A 391 5.17 23.59 -18.81
N TRP A 392 4.15 24.37 -19.25
CA TRP A 392 4.26 25.82 -19.25
C TRP A 392 4.30 26.43 -17.85
N SER A 393 3.61 25.83 -16.88
CA SER A 393 3.63 26.30 -15.49
C SER A 393 4.99 26.10 -14.84
N ILE A 394 5.63 24.93 -15.05
CA ILE A 394 7.01 24.68 -14.61
C ILE A 394 7.98 25.65 -15.27
N ALA A 395 7.85 25.88 -16.59
CA ALA A 395 8.69 26.82 -17.33
C ALA A 395 8.56 28.25 -16.80
N ALA A 396 7.35 28.67 -16.41
CA ALA A 396 7.09 29.98 -15.83
C ALA A 396 7.62 30.12 -14.40
N ASP A 397 7.51 29.05 -13.58
CA ASP A 397 7.99 29.03 -12.21
C ASP A 397 9.53 29.05 -12.13
N LEU A 398 10.20 28.30 -13.01
CA LEU A 398 11.67 28.28 -13.08
C LEU A 398 12.29 29.55 -13.68
N GLY A 399 11.54 30.25 -14.52
CA GLY A 399 12.06 31.44 -15.26
C GLY A 399 12.79 32.47 -14.40
N PRO A 400 12.19 32.97 -13.30
CA PRO A 400 12.84 33.95 -12.43
C PRO A 400 14.13 33.44 -11.79
N SER A 401 14.17 32.18 -11.37
CA SER A 401 15.34 31.57 -10.72
C SER A 401 16.55 31.46 -11.65
N TYR A 402 16.30 31.29 -12.94
CA TYR A 402 17.33 31.22 -13.99
C TYR A 402 17.58 32.54 -14.74
N GLY A 403 16.97 33.64 -14.29
CA GLY A 403 17.18 34.98 -14.88
C GLY A 403 16.63 35.12 -16.30
N VAL A 404 15.53 34.45 -16.61
CA VAL A 404 14.82 34.64 -17.90
C VAL A 404 14.35 36.09 -18.02
N LYS A 405 14.56 36.71 -19.18
CA LYS A 405 14.20 38.11 -19.43
C LYS A 405 12.68 38.34 -19.30
N ASP A 406 12.32 39.49 -18.72
CA ASP A 406 10.92 39.87 -18.44
C ASP A 406 9.95 39.64 -19.62
N ASN A 407 10.33 40.04 -20.83
CA ASN A 407 9.50 39.81 -22.01
C ASN A 407 9.22 38.32 -22.30
N ARG A 408 10.17 37.46 -21.98
CA ARG A 408 9.99 36.00 -22.13
C ARG A 408 9.17 35.46 -21.00
N GLN A 409 9.40 35.91 -19.78
CA GLN A 409 8.65 35.53 -18.59
C GLN A 409 7.16 35.79 -18.76
N ILE A 410 6.78 36.97 -19.25
CA ILE A 410 5.37 37.31 -19.54
C ILE A 410 4.75 36.32 -20.54
N VAL A 411 5.51 35.90 -21.56
CA VAL A 411 5.03 34.92 -22.55
C VAL A 411 4.84 33.53 -21.89
N LEU A 412 5.74 33.10 -21.00
CA LEU A 412 5.62 31.83 -20.30
C LEU A 412 4.39 31.83 -19.39
N GLU A 413 4.21 32.87 -18.58
CA GLU A 413 3.05 33.02 -17.70
C GLU A 413 1.72 33.09 -18.47
N THR A 414 1.70 33.81 -19.60
CA THR A 414 0.50 33.87 -20.46
C THR A 414 0.16 32.49 -21.01
N LYS A 415 1.15 31.74 -21.50
CA LYS A 415 0.93 30.38 -22.03
C LYS A 415 0.51 29.41 -20.93
N ALA A 416 1.11 29.50 -19.73
CA ALA A 416 0.72 28.72 -18.58
C ALA A 416 -0.74 28.96 -18.20
N ALA A 417 -1.14 30.23 -18.12
CA ALA A 417 -2.51 30.61 -17.79
C ALA A 417 -3.52 30.10 -18.85
N GLN A 418 -3.23 30.30 -20.16
CA GLN A 418 -4.11 29.86 -21.25
C GLN A 418 -4.23 28.34 -21.32
N ALA A 419 -3.11 27.60 -21.14
CA ALA A 419 -3.13 26.14 -21.17
C ALA A 419 -3.89 25.58 -19.96
N LEU A 420 -3.72 26.19 -18.78
CA LEU A 420 -4.45 25.82 -17.58
C LEU A 420 -5.95 26.10 -17.73
N GLU A 421 -6.34 27.26 -18.24
CA GLU A 421 -7.74 27.60 -18.50
C GLU A 421 -8.39 26.58 -19.47
N SER A 422 -7.68 26.21 -20.53
CA SER A 422 -8.17 25.19 -21.47
C SER A 422 -8.32 23.81 -20.84
N ALA A 423 -7.41 23.42 -19.94
CA ALA A 423 -7.51 22.16 -19.22
C ALA A 423 -8.69 22.17 -18.23
N LEU A 424 -8.89 23.29 -17.54
CA LEU A 424 -10.00 23.48 -16.60
C LEU A 424 -11.38 23.45 -17.27
N ASP A 425 -11.50 23.94 -18.48
CA ASP A 425 -12.76 23.91 -19.22
C ASP A 425 -13.21 22.46 -19.50
N ASN A 426 -12.28 21.51 -19.54
CA ASN A 426 -12.57 20.09 -19.67
C ASN A 426 -12.85 19.40 -18.34
N ASP A 427 -12.43 19.97 -17.20
CA ASP A 427 -12.58 19.41 -15.86
C ASP A 427 -13.89 19.87 -15.17
N ASN A 428 -14.90 20.22 -15.93
CA ASN A 428 -16.20 20.62 -15.41
C ASN A 428 -17.16 19.44 -15.36
N ASP A 429 -17.65 19.12 -14.17
CA ASP A 429 -18.80 18.24 -14.00
C ASP A 429 -20.06 18.91 -14.55
N LEU A 430 -20.55 18.42 -15.68
CA LEU A 430 -21.78 18.88 -16.31
C LEU A 430 -23.03 18.40 -15.57
N GLY A 431 -23.03 18.47 -14.25
CA GLY A 431 -24.18 18.17 -13.43
C GLY A 431 -25.39 19.02 -13.85
N SER A 432 -26.47 18.37 -14.25
CA SER A 432 -27.74 19.05 -14.57
C SER A 432 -28.30 19.74 -13.33
N ILE A 433 -28.21 21.08 -13.25
CA ILE A 433 -28.89 21.85 -12.21
C ILE A 433 -30.40 21.88 -12.57
N TYR A 434 -31.18 20.98 -11.98
CA TYR A 434 -32.64 21.02 -12.08
C TYR A 434 -33.18 22.03 -11.07
N LEU A 435 -33.40 23.25 -11.52
CA LEU A 435 -34.13 24.27 -10.75
C LEU A 435 -35.64 23.98 -10.85
N ALA A 436 -36.22 23.27 -9.92
CA ALA A 436 -37.65 23.18 -9.77
C ALA A 436 -38.16 24.44 -9.05
N PRO A 437 -39.04 25.25 -9.67
CA PRO A 437 -39.65 26.37 -8.94
C PRO A 437 -40.49 25.82 -7.79
N ASN A 438 -40.19 26.27 -6.57
CA ASN A 438 -40.97 25.93 -5.40
C ASN A 438 -42.30 26.73 -5.44
N TRP A 439 -43.36 26.13 -5.92
CA TRP A 439 -44.71 26.67 -5.89
C TRP A 439 -45.38 26.26 -4.57
N SER A 440 -44.92 26.80 -3.47
CA SER A 440 -45.70 26.86 -2.22
C SER A 440 -46.46 28.17 -2.19
N GLY A 441 -47.58 28.22 -2.91
CA GLY A 441 -48.46 29.34 -2.94
C GLY A 441 -49.92 28.90 -2.84
N GLY A 442 -50.51 29.05 -1.69
CA GLY A 442 -51.93 28.85 -1.47
C GLY A 442 -52.27 28.70 -0.02
#